data_8b9cbbe9a0013d7e3d335ecedf4095d1
#
_entry.id   8b9cbbe9a0013d7e3d335ecedf4095d1
#
_cell.length_a   1.000
_cell.length_b   1.000
_cell.length_c   1.000
_cell.angle_alpha   90.00
_cell.angle_beta   90.00
_cell.angle_gamma   90.00
#
_symmetry.space_group_name_H-M   'P 1'
#
loop_
_entity.id
_entity.type
_entity.pdbx_description
1 polymer ?
#
loop_
_entity_poly.entity_id
_entity_poly.type
_entity_poly.pdbx_seq_one_letter_code
_entity_poly.pdbx_strand_id
1 'polypeptide(L)'
;IGGYSSSGKKIYAINADGTNVSGFPVDVGEKIIKGVALYDFNNNGIDDIVFGSDSDNISLLLDDGTLHWSYSTGDKIQSAPSIINTGNEILVCAGSKDYSFYCLTEDGDLKFSYLSENNIYTSPSAVELNGSTAIFFGSDDGNIYAVDVNGNNLPGWPQQTDGNIVGSIAFSDIDNDGTPEIISTNGAGQLLSYNGDGSQNQYFPITAEFPYAGSPHIFDLDGDGDLEIFTGSTNTLIVTDMKSAGTSDGYWSTYRGNDKRTGYYEVSE
;
A
#
# COMPACT_ATOMS: atom_id res chain seq x y z
N ILE A 1 -10.05 -7.86 11.21
CA ILE A 1 -9.55 -6.74 12.03
C ILE A 1 -8.39 -7.21 12.87
N GLY A 2 -7.22 -6.58 12.71
CA GLY A 2 -6.03 -6.83 13.54
C GLY A 2 -6.13 -6.15 14.92
N GLY A 3 -5.69 -6.84 15.98
CA GLY A 3 -5.71 -6.32 17.35
C GLY A 3 -4.39 -5.65 17.78
N TYR A 4 -4.48 -4.46 18.36
CA TYR A 4 -3.33 -3.63 18.79
C TYR A 4 -3.18 -3.54 20.32
N SER A 5 -3.98 -4.19 21.14
CA SER A 5 -3.87 -4.04 22.59
C SER A 5 -2.77 -4.93 23.19
N SER A 6 -2.24 -4.55 24.36
CA SER A 6 -1.27 -5.37 25.13
C SER A 6 -1.82 -6.75 25.52
N SER A 7 -3.15 -6.92 25.48
CA SER A 7 -3.87 -8.18 25.74
C SER A 7 -4.54 -8.79 24.50
N GLY A 8 -4.46 -8.13 23.32
CA GLY A 8 -5.19 -8.52 22.12
C GLY A 8 -4.28 -8.63 20.90
N LYS A 9 -3.43 -9.63 20.89
CA LYS A 9 -2.55 -9.99 19.77
C LYS A 9 -3.29 -10.95 18.83
N LYS A 10 -4.45 -10.49 18.31
CA LYS A 10 -5.40 -11.37 17.63
C LYS A 10 -5.89 -10.78 16.32
N ILE A 11 -6.17 -11.65 15.38
CA ILE A 11 -6.97 -11.35 14.19
C ILE A 11 -8.41 -11.77 14.47
N TYR A 12 -9.35 -10.90 14.12
CA TYR A 12 -10.79 -11.13 14.21
C TYR A 12 -11.40 -11.13 12.81
N ALA A 13 -12.18 -12.13 12.49
CA ALA A 13 -13.15 -12.12 11.40
C ALA A 13 -14.54 -12.12 12.03
N ILE A 14 -15.39 -11.15 11.65
CA ILE A 14 -16.66 -10.87 12.31
C ILE A 14 -17.76 -10.83 11.25
N ASN A 15 -18.82 -11.58 11.48
CA ASN A 15 -20.02 -11.58 10.66
C ASN A 15 -20.80 -10.25 10.79
N ALA A 16 -21.69 -9.97 9.87
CA ALA A 16 -22.52 -8.75 9.88
C ALA A 16 -23.41 -8.62 11.11
N ASP A 17 -23.74 -9.74 11.79
CA ASP A 17 -24.50 -9.77 13.02
C ASP A 17 -23.65 -9.56 14.30
N GLY A 18 -22.33 -9.36 14.13
CA GLY A 18 -21.38 -9.14 15.22
C GLY A 18 -20.80 -10.41 15.84
N THR A 19 -21.18 -11.60 15.38
CA THR A 19 -20.60 -12.87 15.83
C THR A 19 -19.24 -13.11 15.14
N ASN A 20 -18.36 -13.87 15.79
CA ASN A 20 -17.12 -14.29 15.18
C ASN A 20 -17.38 -15.32 14.05
N VAL A 21 -16.62 -15.22 12.97
CA VAL A 21 -16.49 -16.30 12.00
C VAL A 21 -15.88 -17.53 12.71
N SER A 22 -16.27 -18.74 12.29
CA SER A 22 -15.72 -19.98 12.83
C SER A 22 -14.20 -20.01 12.67
N GLY A 23 -13.47 -20.43 13.73
CA GLY A 23 -12.01 -20.42 13.76
C GLY A 23 -11.39 -19.10 14.27
N PHE A 24 -12.16 -18.01 14.34
CA PHE A 24 -11.69 -16.73 14.86
C PHE A 24 -12.24 -16.43 16.26
N PRO A 25 -11.52 -15.61 17.08
CA PRO A 25 -10.27 -14.92 16.78
C PRO A 25 -9.03 -15.81 16.88
N VAL A 26 -8.05 -15.59 16.00
CA VAL A 26 -6.74 -16.28 16.02
C VAL A 26 -5.73 -15.46 16.78
N ASP A 27 -5.00 -16.08 17.72
CA ASP A 27 -3.87 -15.47 18.42
C ASP A 27 -2.62 -15.56 17.53
N VAL A 28 -2.03 -14.41 17.20
CA VAL A 28 -0.88 -14.30 16.28
C VAL A 28 0.42 -13.93 17.02
N GLY A 29 0.41 -14.01 18.34
CA GLY A 29 1.59 -13.87 19.21
C GLY A 29 2.00 -12.43 19.48
N GLU A 30 1.97 -11.54 18.50
CA GLU A 30 2.38 -10.14 18.60
C GLU A 30 1.42 -9.18 17.90
N LYS A 31 1.70 -7.87 17.99
CA LYS A 31 0.81 -6.81 17.49
C LYS A 31 0.78 -6.77 15.97
N ILE A 32 -0.39 -6.49 15.43
CA ILE A 32 -0.59 -6.05 14.06
C ILE A 32 -0.83 -4.53 14.10
N ILE A 33 0.09 -3.76 13.52
CA ILE A 33 0.10 -2.30 13.64
C ILE A 33 -0.78 -1.64 12.59
N LYS A 34 -0.76 -2.18 11.36
CA LYS A 34 -1.57 -1.68 10.25
C LYS A 34 -2.58 -2.74 9.79
N GLY A 35 -3.15 -2.55 8.63
CA GLY A 35 -4.21 -3.43 8.11
C GLY A 35 -3.72 -4.80 7.66
N VAL A 36 -4.69 -5.61 7.26
CA VAL A 36 -4.49 -6.93 6.63
C VAL A 36 -4.83 -6.82 5.14
N ALA A 37 -4.37 -7.76 4.30
CA ALA A 37 -4.83 -7.90 2.93
C ALA A 37 -5.73 -9.14 2.80
N LEU A 38 -6.66 -9.09 1.85
CA LEU A 38 -7.71 -10.10 1.66
C LEU A 38 -7.68 -10.59 0.21
N TYR A 39 -7.66 -11.91 0.03
CA TYR A 39 -7.76 -12.58 -1.27
C TYR A 39 -8.08 -14.06 -1.05
N ASP A 40 -8.83 -14.68 -1.95
CA ASP A 40 -9.17 -16.10 -1.93
C ASP A 40 -8.03 -16.93 -2.57
N PHE A 41 -7.04 -17.33 -1.76
CA PHE A 41 -5.88 -18.10 -2.22
C PHE A 41 -6.20 -19.55 -2.57
N ASN A 42 -7.22 -20.11 -1.94
CA ASN A 42 -7.60 -21.50 -2.12
C ASN A 42 -8.77 -21.72 -3.10
N ASN A 43 -9.30 -20.64 -3.71
CA ASN A 43 -10.41 -20.61 -4.67
C ASN A 43 -11.70 -21.27 -4.15
N ASN A 44 -12.01 -21.06 -2.87
CA ASN A 44 -13.24 -21.57 -2.24
C ASN A 44 -14.39 -20.53 -2.21
N GLY A 45 -14.15 -19.32 -2.70
CA GLY A 45 -15.11 -18.20 -2.74
C GLY A 45 -15.14 -17.37 -1.47
N ILE A 46 -14.20 -17.56 -0.53
CA ILE A 46 -14.06 -16.81 0.72
C ILE A 46 -12.63 -16.29 0.84
N ASP A 47 -12.47 -15.01 1.15
CA ASP A 47 -11.16 -14.39 1.27
C ASP A 47 -10.37 -14.93 2.47
N ASP A 48 -9.09 -15.23 2.25
CA ASP A 48 -8.07 -15.50 3.23
C ASP A 48 -7.39 -14.21 3.70
N ILE A 49 -6.59 -14.25 4.77
CA ILE A 49 -6.07 -13.06 5.44
C ILE A 49 -4.54 -13.06 5.46
N VAL A 50 -3.93 -12.10 4.75
CA VAL A 50 -2.50 -11.82 4.85
C VAL A 50 -2.26 -10.69 5.84
N PHE A 51 -1.26 -10.85 6.71
CA PHE A 51 -0.90 -9.84 7.71
C PHE A 51 0.60 -9.81 7.99
N GLY A 52 1.08 -8.63 8.41
CA GLY A 52 2.39 -8.46 9.02
C GLY A 52 2.26 -8.21 10.52
N SER A 53 3.25 -8.61 11.29
CA SER A 53 3.22 -8.46 12.74
C SER A 53 4.56 -8.03 13.35
N ASP A 54 4.52 -7.64 14.63
CA ASP A 54 5.71 -7.37 15.45
C ASP A 54 6.47 -8.67 15.84
N SER A 55 6.04 -9.85 15.34
CA SER A 55 6.78 -11.14 15.44
C SER A 55 7.76 -11.34 14.29
N ASP A 56 8.06 -10.31 13.52
CA ASP A 56 9.00 -10.33 12.39
C ASP A 56 8.56 -11.28 11.27
N ASN A 57 7.23 -11.41 11.05
CA ASN A 57 6.67 -12.32 10.07
C ASN A 57 5.64 -11.65 9.15
N ILE A 58 5.62 -12.10 7.89
CA ILE A 58 4.49 -11.99 6.98
C ILE A 58 3.80 -13.36 6.96
N SER A 59 2.49 -13.40 7.19
CA SER A 59 1.76 -14.66 7.35
C SER A 59 0.42 -14.65 6.64
N LEU A 60 -0.03 -15.84 6.21
CA LEU A 60 -1.35 -16.09 5.64
C LEU A 60 -2.15 -17.02 6.56
N LEU A 61 -3.34 -16.56 6.96
CA LEU A 61 -4.38 -17.39 7.56
C LEU A 61 -5.46 -17.68 6.52
N LEU A 62 -5.91 -18.91 6.47
CA LEU A 62 -7.09 -19.30 5.69
C LEU A 62 -8.37 -18.75 6.34
N ASP A 63 -9.45 -18.76 5.61
CA ASP A 63 -10.78 -18.30 6.01
C ASP A 63 -11.34 -18.99 7.27
N ASP A 64 -10.83 -20.18 7.61
CA ASP A 64 -11.15 -20.93 8.85
C ASP A 64 -10.23 -20.61 10.04
N GLY A 65 -9.28 -19.68 9.86
CA GLY A 65 -8.31 -19.27 10.88
C GLY A 65 -7.07 -20.16 11.00
N THR A 66 -6.91 -21.17 10.14
CA THR A 66 -5.69 -21.99 10.09
C THR A 66 -4.52 -21.20 9.48
N LEU A 67 -3.33 -21.31 10.09
CA LEU A 67 -2.09 -20.78 9.51
C LEU A 67 -1.71 -21.61 8.28
N HIS A 68 -1.68 -20.98 7.11
CA HIS A 68 -1.26 -21.62 5.86
C HIS A 68 0.26 -21.57 5.70
N TRP A 69 0.83 -20.37 5.72
CA TRP A 69 2.28 -20.16 5.72
C TRP A 69 2.68 -18.94 6.55
N SER A 70 3.97 -18.88 6.90
CA SER A 70 4.60 -17.75 7.57
C SER A 70 6.03 -17.60 7.12
N TYR A 71 6.39 -16.42 6.62
CA TYR A 71 7.73 -16.06 6.18
C TYR A 71 8.38 -15.14 7.23
N SER A 72 9.59 -15.52 7.72
CA SER A 72 10.32 -14.72 8.70
C SER A 72 11.20 -13.67 8.02
N THR A 73 11.12 -12.44 8.52
CA THR A 73 11.92 -11.28 8.11
C THR A 73 12.97 -10.93 9.17
N GLY A 74 13.80 -9.93 8.91
CA GLY A 74 14.86 -9.55 9.86
C GLY A 74 14.42 -8.70 11.04
N ASP A 75 13.24 -8.06 10.97
CA ASP A 75 12.62 -7.24 12.02
C ASP A 75 11.10 -7.10 11.69
N LYS A 76 10.38 -6.40 12.51
CA LYS A 76 8.93 -6.21 12.52
C LYS A 76 8.35 -5.76 11.17
N ILE A 77 7.20 -6.32 10.83
CA ILE A 77 6.38 -5.87 9.74
C ILE A 77 5.33 -4.90 10.28
N GLN A 78 5.59 -3.61 10.08
CA GLN A 78 4.68 -2.53 10.49
C GLN A 78 4.09 -1.76 9.31
N SER A 79 4.26 -2.26 8.10
CA SER A 79 3.44 -1.93 6.92
C SER A 79 2.22 -2.84 6.85
N ALA A 80 1.14 -2.42 6.18
CA ALA A 80 0.11 -3.38 5.81
C ALA A 80 0.55 -4.11 4.53
N PRO A 81 0.49 -5.43 4.45
CA PRO A 81 0.79 -6.16 3.23
C PRO A 81 -0.17 -5.78 2.10
N SER A 82 0.30 -5.90 0.86
CA SER A 82 -0.53 -5.80 -0.33
C SER A 82 -0.41 -7.06 -1.16
N ILE A 83 -1.52 -7.48 -1.76
CA ILE A 83 -1.60 -8.62 -2.67
C ILE A 83 -1.71 -8.06 -4.07
N ILE A 84 -0.82 -8.48 -4.96
CA ILE A 84 -0.70 -7.96 -6.33
C ILE A 84 -0.86 -9.12 -7.30
N ASN A 85 -1.99 -9.14 -7.99
CA ASN A 85 -2.25 -10.07 -9.10
C ASN A 85 -1.75 -9.42 -10.40
N THR A 86 -0.71 -9.99 -10.97
CA THR A 86 -0.09 -9.50 -12.22
C THR A 86 -0.73 -10.10 -13.47
N GLY A 87 -1.79 -10.91 -13.31
CA GLY A 87 -2.37 -11.73 -14.37
C GLY A 87 -1.60 -13.04 -14.66
N ASN A 88 -0.33 -13.12 -14.25
CA ASN A 88 0.50 -14.31 -14.41
C ASN A 88 0.88 -14.97 -13.08
N GLU A 89 0.97 -14.21 -12.03
CA GLU A 89 1.32 -14.66 -10.68
C GLU A 89 0.72 -13.74 -9.64
N ILE A 90 0.55 -14.24 -8.42
CA ILE A 90 0.12 -13.49 -7.25
C ILE A 90 1.33 -13.25 -6.36
N LEU A 91 1.56 -11.98 -6.03
CA LEU A 91 2.63 -11.55 -5.14
C LEU A 91 2.04 -11.00 -3.83
N VAL A 92 2.69 -11.32 -2.72
CA VAL A 92 2.40 -10.75 -1.40
C VAL A 92 3.58 -9.89 -0.97
N CYS A 93 3.38 -8.57 -0.94
CA CYS A 93 4.46 -7.63 -0.70
C CYS A 93 4.25 -6.84 0.60
N ALA A 94 5.33 -6.58 1.35
CA ALA A 94 5.32 -5.79 2.58
C ALA A 94 6.68 -5.14 2.85
N GLY A 95 6.67 -3.99 3.53
CA GLY A 95 7.86 -3.34 4.06
C GLY A 95 8.17 -3.77 5.48
N SER A 96 9.44 -3.84 5.83
CA SER A 96 9.96 -4.23 7.15
C SER A 96 10.78 -3.11 7.82
N LYS A 97 10.95 -3.23 9.12
CA LYS A 97 11.86 -2.41 9.90
C LYS A 97 13.33 -2.84 9.80
N ASP A 98 13.61 -3.95 9.13
CA ASP A 98 14.99 -4.35 8.77
C ASP A 98 15.49 -3.64 7.50
N TYR A 99 14.77 -2.61 7.05
CA TYR A 99 15.03 -1.79 5.86
C TYR A 99 14.73 -2.51 4.54
N SER A 100 14.21 -3.73 4.60
CA SER A 100 13.90 -4.52 3.40
C SER A 100 12.44 -4.43 3.03
N PHE A 101 12.21 -4.33 1.74
CA PHE A 101 10.93 -4.58 1.10
C PHE A 101 10.91 -6.02 0.62
N TYR A 102 9.92 -6.79 1.02
CA TYR A 102 9.78 -8.19 0.66
C TYR A 102 8.60 -8.38 -0.28
N CYS A 103 8.80 -9.17 -1.33
CA CYS A 103 7.73 -9.75 -2.14
C CYS A 103 7.84 -11.27 -2.15
N LEU A 104 6.76 -11.92 -1.76
CA LEU A 104 6.64 -13.36 -1.67
C LEU A 104 5.71 -13.86 -2.78
N THR A 105 5.83 -15.13 -3.16
CA THR A 105 4.85 -15.82 -3.99
C THR A 105 3.57 -16.15 -3.20
N GLU A 106 2.53 -16.64 -3.85
CA GLU A 106 1.31 -17.11 -3.21
C GLU A 106 1.54 -18.24 -2.19
N ASP A 107 2.60 -19.04 -2.39
CA ASP A 107 3.00 -20.14 -1.49
C ASP A 107 3.83 -19.68 -0.29
N GLY A 108 4.13 -18.36 -0.18
CA GLY A 108 4.94 -17.79 0.90
C GLY A 108 6.46 -17.88 0.69
N ASP A 109 6.92 -18.29 -0.49
CA ASP A 109 8.33 -18.32 -0.85
C ASP A 109 8.82 -16.92 -1.26
N LEU A 110 10.09 -16.59 -0.94
CA LEU A 110 10.66 -15.32 -1.34
C LEU A 110 10.80 -15.21 -2.85
N LYS A 111 10.08 -14.28 -3.47
CA LYS A 111 10.26 -13.90 -4.89
C LYS A 111 11.47 -13.00 -5.04
N PHE A 112 11.49 -11.89 -4.30
CA PHE A 112 12.62 -10.98 -4.20
C PHE A 112 12.57 -10.18 -2.88
N SER A 113 13.70 -9.60 -2.51
CA SER A 113 13.77 -8.54 -1.51
C SER A 113 14.56 -7.35 -2.04
N TYR A 114 14.19 -6.14 -1.61
CA TYR A 114 14.86 -4.89 -1.98
C TYR A 114 15.30 -4.16 -0.71
N LEU A 115 16.57 -3.81 -0.59
CA LEU A 115 17.12 -3.11 0.57
C LEU A 115 17.08 -1.59 0.37
N SER A 116 16.40 -0.88 1.25
CA SER A 116 16.45 0.58 1.39
C SER A 116 17.49 1.00 2.44
N GLU A 117 17.58 2.31 2.73
CA GLU A 117 18.53 2.81 3.73
C GLU A 117 17.90 3.03 5.12
N ASN A 118 16.55 2.83 5.26
CA ASN A 118 15.83 2.99 6.53
C ASN A 118 14.54 2.15 6.53
N ASN A 119 13.76 2.24 7.63
CA ASN A 119 12.50 1.50 7.80
C ASN A 119 11.50 1.75 6.66
N ILE A 120 10.77 0.71 6.31
CA ILE A 120 9.69 0.79 5.34
C ILE A 120 8.36 0.57 6.07
N TYR A 121 7.65 1.67 6.35
CA TYR A 121 6.35 1.66 7.00
C TYR A 121 5.18 1.82 6.04
N THR A 122 5.42 2.26 4.82
CA THR A 122 4.37 2.43 3.82
C THR A 122 3.84 1.07 3.38
N SER A 123 2.53 1.01 3.16
CA SER A 123 1.96 -0.17 2.50
C SER A 123 2.27 -0.08 1.01
N PRO A 124 2.67 -1.19 0.36
CA PRO A 124 2.92 -1.20 -1.07
C PRO A 124 1.66 -0.84 -1.86
N SER A 125 1.85 -0.21 -2.99
CA SER A 125 0.80 0.09 -3.97
C SER A 125 1.27 -0.36 -5.35
N ALA A 126 0.35 -0.70 -6.25
CA ALA A 126 0.69 -1.15 -7.58
C ALA A 126 -0.15 -0.43 -8.64
N VAL A 127 0.44 -0.31 -9.82
CA VAL A 127 -0.20 0.28 -10.99
C VAL A 127 0.38 -0.34 -12.26
N GLU A 128 -0.38 -0.37 -13.34
CA GLU A 128 0.14 -0.71 -14.65
C GLU A 128 0.82 0.51 -15.29
N LEU A 129 2.08 0.37 -15.64
CA LEU A 129 2.85 1.36 -16.40
C LEU A 129 3.41 0.72 -17.65
N ASN A 130 3.04 1.28 -18.81
CA ASN A 130 3.52 0.79 -20.12
C ASN A 130 3.28 -0.72 -20.34
N GLY A 131 2.13 -1.25 -19.93
CA GLY A 131 1.75 -2.64 -20.08
C GLY A 131 2.50 -3.62 -19.13
N SER A 132 3.02 -3.11 -18.03
CA SER A 132 3.71 -3.92 -17.01
C SER A 132 3.34 -3.45 -15.61
N THR A 133 3.19 -4.40 -14.68
CA THR A 133 2.93 -4.08 -13.28
C THR A 133 4.15 -3.43 -12.63
N ALA A 134 3.96 -2.25 -12.08
CA ALA A 134 4.91 -1.50 -11.28
C ALA A 134 4.49 -1.51 -9.82
N ILE A 135 5.45 -1.75 -8.91
CA ILE A 135 5.22 -1.81 -7.47
C ILE A 135 5.95 -0.64 -6.82
N PHE A 136 5.21 0.15 -6.03
CA PHE A 136 5.71 1.35 -5.38
C PHE A 136 5.68 1.21 -3.86
N PHE A 137 6.71 1.73 -3.21
CA PHE A 137 6.77 1.86 -1.76
C PHE A 137 7.64 3.06 -1.35
N GLY A 138 7.42 3.58 -0.17
CA GLY A 138 8.20 4.66 0.39
C GLY A 138 8.94 4.21 1.64
N SER A 139 10.04 4.88 1.97
CA SER A 139 10.87 4.59 3.14
C SER A 139 11.09 5.83 4.00
N ASP A 140 11.47 5.60 5.25
CA ASP A 140 11.93 6.65 6.16
C ASP A 140 13.27 7.28 5.73
N ASP A 141 13.96 6.71 4.72
CA ASP A 141 15.13 7.34 4.11
C ASP A 141 14.79 8.51 3.18
N GLY A 142 13.49 8.74 2.95
CA GLY A 142 12.99 9.83 2.11
C GLY A 142 12.87 9.46 0.64
N ASN A 143 13.11 8.23 0.26
CA ASN A 143 12.93 7.79 -1.13
C ASN A 143 11.55 7.20 -1.37
N ILE A 144 11.02 7.48 -2.55
CA ILE A 144 9.97 6.71 -3.19
C ILE A 144 10.65 5.74 -4.15
N TYR A 145 10.40 4.46 -3.95
CA TYR A 145 10.92 3.37 -4.77
C TYR A 145 9.85 2.88 -5.73
N ALA A 146 10.28 2.52 -6.94
CA ALA A 146 9.44 1.85 -7.93
C ALA A 146 10.22 0.68 -8.53
N VAL A 147 9.65 -0.52 -8.45
CA VAL A 147 10.28 -1.75 -8.95
C VAL A 147 9.33 -2.54 -9.84
N ASP A 148 9.90 -3.37 -10.71
CA ASP A 148 9.14 -4.37 -11.47
C ASP A 148 8.80 -5.60 -10.59
N VAL A 149 8.08 -6.56 -11.13
CA VAL A 149 7.69 -7.82 -10.46
C VAL A 149 8.87 -8.73 -10.10
N ASN A 150 10.09 -8.39 -10.50
CA ASN A 150 11.33 -9.10 -10.17
C ASN A 150 12.23 -8.33 -9.20
N GLY A 151 11.79 -7.13 -8.75
CA GLY A 151 12.54 -6.28 -7.83
C GLY A 151 13.58 -5.38 -8.50
N ASN A 152 13.59 -5.23 -9.83
CA ASN A 152 14.47 -4.30 -10.50
C ASN A 152 13.89 -2.89 -10.48
N ASN A 153 14.73 -1.87 -10.24
CA ASN A 153 14.29 -0.47 -10.31
C ASN A 153 13.71 -0.14 -11.68
N LEU A 154 12.59 0.57 -11.69
CA LEU A 154 12.08 1.18 -12.91
C LEU A 154 12.98 2.34 -13.35
N PRO A 155 13.07 2.63 -14.67
CA PRO A 155 13.81 3.78 -15.15
C PRO A 155 13.35 5.09 -14.49
N GLY A 156 14.32 5.89 -14.03
CA GLY A 156 14.04 7.14 -13.33
C GLY A 156 13.77 7.01 -11.83
N TRP A 157 13.76 5.80 -11.26
CA TRP A 157 13.53 5.55 -9.84
C TRP A 157 14.76 4.96 -9.15
N PRO A 158 14.95 5.16 -7.80
CA PRO A 158 14.07 5.87 -6.85
C PRO A 158 14.13 7.39 -6.97
N GLN A 159 13.09 8.07 -6.41
CA GLN A 159 13.03 9.53 -6.27
C GLN A 159 13.28 9.95 -4.82
N GLN A 160 14.35 10.72 -4.60
CA GLN A 160 14.68 11.29 -3.29
C GLN A 160 13.81 12.52 -3.02
N THR A 161 13.23 12.60 -1.82
CA THR A 161 12.43 13.75 -1.34
C THR A 161 13.06 14.39 -0.10
N ASP A 162 12.49 15.52 0.36
CA ASP A 162 13.04 16.27 1.52
C ASP A 162 12.67 15.66 2.88
N GLY A 163 11.86 14.60 2.92
CA GLY A 163 11.41 13.99 4.17
C GLY A 163 10.99 12.54 4.00
N ASN A 164 10.88 11.82 5.12
CA ASN A 164 10.44 10.42 5.13
C ASN A 164 9.05 10.28 4.50
N ILE A 165 8.85 9.18 3.76
CA ILE A 165 7.55 8.90 3.13
C ILE A 165 6.64 8.25 4.18
N VAL A 166 5.52 8.91 4.47
CA VAL A 166 4.65 8.53 5.60
C VAL A 166 3.39 7.78 5.17
N GLY A 167 2.82 8.13 4.02
CA GLY A 167 1.62 7.51 3.44
C GLY A 167 1.94 6.49 2.34
N SER A 168 1.00 5.58 2.09
CA SER A 168 1.06 4.76 0.89
C SER A 168 0.87 5.63 -0.35
N ILE A 169 1.46 5.22 -1.45
CA ILE A 169 1.42 5.93 -2.72
C ILE A 169 0.07 5.69 -3.37
N ALA A 170 -0.51 6.71 -3.97
CA ALA A 170 -1.74 6.65 -4.74
C ALA A 170 -1.46 6.98 -6.21
N PHE A 171 -2.35 6.52 -7.08
CA PHE A 171 -2.26 6.74 -8.52
C PHE A 171 -3.58 7.27 -9.07
N SER A 172 -3.51 8.20 -9.99
CA SER A 172 -4.63 8.69 -10.80
C SER A 172 -4.07 9.43 -12.00
N ASP A 173 -4.76 9.41 -13.11
CA ASP A 173 -4.48 10.29 -14.25
C ASP A 173 -5.07 11.67 -13.93
N ILE A 174 -4.24 12.57 -13.37
CA ILE A 174 -4.68 13.88 -12.85
C ILE A 174 -4.69 14.98 -13.90
N ASP A 175 -4.20 14.72 -15.11
CA ASP A 175 -4.17 15.68 -16.21
C ASP A 175 -4.78 15.15 -17.52
N ASN A 176 -5.36 13.92 -17.46
CA ASN A 176 -6.07 13.24 -18.54
C ASN A 176 -5.20 13.00 -19.78
N ASP A 177 -3.92 12.69 -19.58
CA ASP A 177 -3.00 12.32 -20.66
C ASP A 177 -3.02 10.81 -20.99
N GLY A 178 -3.76 10.01 -20.20
CA GLY A 178 -3.93 8.57 -20.34
C GLY A 178 -2.87 7.76 -19.61
N THR A 179 -2.02 8.40 -18.81
CA THR A 179 -1.03 7.76 -17.95
C THR A 179 -1.21 8.18 -16.49
N PRO A 180 -1.08 7.26 -15.50
CA PRO A 180 -1.28 7.63 -14.11
C PRO A 180 -0.07 8.36 -13.54
N GLU A 181 -0.34 9.40 -12.75
CA GLU A 181 0.65 10.05 -11.89
C GLU A 181 0.80 9.29 -10.58
N ILE A 182 2.02 9.35 -10.05
CA ILE A 182 2.44 8.77 -8.79
C ILE A 182 2.37 9.86 -7.72
N ILE A 183 1.40 9.75 -6.80
CA ILE A 183 1.08 10.77 -5.82
C ILE A 183 1.42 10.29 -4.42
N SER A 184 2.20 11.09 -3.70
CA SER A 184 2.69 10.74 -2.36
C SER A 184 2.74 11.96 -1.44
N THR A 185 2.91 11.70 -0.16
CA THR A 185 3.11 12.71 0.89
C THR A 185 4.32 12.37 1.74
N ASN A 186 4.98 13.39 2.29
CA ASN A 186 6.14 13.18 3.15
C ASN A 186 6.05 13.93 4.50
N GLY A 187 6.95 13.58 5.40
CA GLY A 187 7.07 14.19 6.72
C GLY A 187 7.61 15.63 6.72
N ALA A 188 8.08 16.14 5.59
CA ALA A 188 8.42 17.56 5.42
C ALA A 188 7.19 18.43 5.04
N GLY A 189 5.99 17.83 4.95
CA GLY A 189 4.77 18.55 4.61
C GLY A 189 4.62 18.77 3.10
N GLN A 190 5.19 17.93 2.27
CA GLN A 190 5.09 18.04 0.83
C GLN A 190 4.10 17.02 0.26
N LEU A 191 3.16 17.50 -0.56
CA LEU A 191 2.39 16.70 -1.51
C LEU A 191 3.20 16.64 -2.80
N LEU A 192 3.50 15.44 -3.24
CA LEU A 192 4.40 15.11 -4.34
C LEU A 192 3.61 14.48 -5.49
N SER A 193 3.98 14.79 -6.71
CA SER A 193 3.44 14.13 -7.91
C SER A 193 4.54 13.94 -8.95
N TYR A 194 4.61 12.73 -9.51
CA TYR A 194 5.59 12.33 -10.52
C TYR A 194 4.90 11.58 -11.65
N ASN A 195 5.47 11.68 -12.85
CA ASN A 195 5.14 10.81 -13.97
C ASN A 195 5.76 9.41 -13.78
N GLY A 196 5.32 8.44 -14.56
CA GLY A 196 5.84 7.07 -14.50
C GLY A 196 7.35 6.93 -14.72
N ASP A 197 7.98 7.87 -15.41
CA ASP A 197 9.43 7.93 -15.65
C ASP A 197 10.22 8.60 -14.52
N GLY A 198 9.55 8.99 -13.41
CA GLY A 198 10.16 9.67 -12.27
C GLY A 198 10.33 11.17 -12.44
N SER A 199 9.96 11.76 -13.57
CA SER A 199 9.96 13.22 -13.72
C SER A 199 8.87 13.84 -12.84
N GLN A 200 9.20 14.93 -12.12
CA GLN A 200 8.26 15.62 -11.25
C GLN A 200 7.28 16.44 -12.07
N ASN A 201 5.99 16.37 -11.71
CA ASN A 201 4.94 17.12 -12.37
C ASN A 201 5.05 18.63 -12.08
N GLN A 202 4.59 19.43 -13.06
CA GLN A 202 4.56 20.88 -12.90
C GLN A 202 3.70 21.28 -11.69
N TYR A 203 4.12 22.31 -10.96
CA TYR A 203 3.52 22.84 -9.74
C TYR A 203 3.69 22.00 -8.47
N PHE A 204 4.34 20.84 -8.54
CA PHE A 204 4.72 20.07 -7.38
C PHE A 204 6.22 20.27 -7.02
N PRO A 205 6.60 20.14 -5.73
CA PRO A 205 5.76 19.79 -4.61
C PRO A 205 4.86 20.96 -4.13
N ILE A 206 3.67 20.62 -3.63
CA ILE A 206 2.82 21.56 -2.89
C ILE A 206 3.14 21.42 -1.41
N THR A 207 3.60 22.50 -0.78
CA THR A 207 4.07 22.45 0.61
C THR A 207 3.01 22.99 1.57
N ALA A 208 2.69 22.18 2.60
CA ALA A 208 1.82 22.54 3.71
C ALA A 208 2.62 23.11 4.89
N GLU A 209 1.93 23.78 5.82
CA GLU A 209 2.55 24.31 7.04
C GLU A 209 3.00 23.20 8.01
N PHE A 210 2.32 22.05 7.99
CA PHE A 210 2.56 20.91 8.90
C PHE A 210 2.88 19.62 8.14
N PRO A 211 3.65 18.70 8.76
CA PRO A 211 3.92 17.38 8.21
C PRO A 211 2.64 16.64 7.84
N TYR A 212 2.65 15.95 6.72
CA TYR A 212 1.58 15.01 6.40
C TYR A 212 1.69 13.74 7.26
N ALA A 213 0.53 13.11 7.53
CA ALA A 213 0.43 11.96 8.42
C ALA A 213 -0.27 10.74 7.78
N GLY A 214 -0.74 10.86 6.54
CA GLY A 214 -1.52 9.82 5.88
C GLY A 214 -1.32 9.74 4.37
N SER A 215 -1.92 8.72 3.79
CA SER A 215 -1.93 8.51 2.35
C SER A 215 -2.85 9.52 1.64
N PRO A 216 -2.54 9.93 0.41
CA PRO A 216 -3.45 10.68 -0.43
C PRO A 216 -4.72 9.86 -0.72
N HIS A 217 -5.83 10.55 -0.93
CA HIS A 217 -7.07 10.00 -1.47
C HIS A 217 -7.55 10.92 -2.59
N ILE A 218 -7.82 10.36 -3.78
CA ILE A 218 -8.00 11.12 -5.00
C ILE A 218 -9.32 10.72 -5.62
N PHE A 219 -10.21 11.69 -5.83
CA PHE A 219 -11.50 11.49 -6.50
C PHE A 219 -12.11 12.85 -6.87
N ASP A 220 -13.03 12.85 -7.82
CA ASP A 220 -13.87 13.99 -8.19
C ASP A 220 -14.96 14.17 -7.11
N LEU A 221 -14.79 15.18 -6.24
CA LEU A 221 -15.68 15.42 -5.10
C LEU A 221 -16.95 16.13 -5.48
N ASP A 222 -16.88 17.11 -6.39
CA ASP A 222 -17.98 18.02 -6.69
C ASP A 222 -18.64 17.74 -8.05
N GLY A 223 -18.10 16.79 -8.82
CA GLY A 223 -18.66 16.30 -10.07
C GLY A 223 -18.39 17.20 -11.26
N ASP A 224 -17.35 18.04 -11.20
CA ASP A 224 -17.01 18.97 -12.28
C ASP A 224 -16.02 18.40 -13.31
N GLY A 225 -15.46 17.19 -13.03
CA GLY A 225 -14.61 16.42 -13.94
C GLY A 225 -13.12 16.67 -13.77
N ASP A 226 -12.71 17.51 -12.85
CA ASP A 226 -11.35 17.53 -12.33
C ASP A 226 -11.25 16.72 -11.01
N LEU A 227 -10.04 16.49 -10.51
CA LEU A 227 -9.83 15.63 -9.34
C LEU A 227 -9.37 16.45 -8.14
N GLU A 228 -9.86 16.09 -6.95
CA GLU A 228 -9.35 16.58 -5.68
C GLU A 228 -8.45 15.56 -5.02
N ILE A 229 -7.29 16.04 -4.53
CA ILE A 229 -6.37 15.28 -3.70
C ILE A 229 -6.58 15.63 -2.24
N PHE A 230 -7.09 14.68 -1.47
CA PHE A 230 -7.30 14.79 -0.03
C PHE A 230 -6.07 14.27 0.71
N THR A 231 -5.52 15.08 1.58
CA THR A 231 -4.37 14.73 2.41
C THR A 231 -4.58 15.19 3.84
N GLY A 232 -4.13 14.39 4.80
CA GLY A 232 -4.18 14.72 6.23
C GLY A 232 -2.82 15.13 6.77
N SER A 233 -2.78 16.28 7.44
CA SER A 233 -1.66 16.63 8.31
C SER A 233 -2.00 16.30 9.77
N THR A 234 -1.07 16.55 10.69
CA THR A 234 -1.32 16.35 12.13
C THR A 234 -2.47 17.22 12.69
N ASN A 235 -2.83 18.31 12.01
CA ASN A 235 -3.79 19.31 12.51
C ASN A 235 -4.92 19.63 11.54
N THR A 236 -4.78 19.35 10.24
CA THR A 236 -5.72 19.78 9.21
C THR A 236 -5.94 18.73 8.15
N LEU A 237 -7.13 18.74 7.56
CA LEU A 237 -7.41 18.12 6.28
C LEU A 237 -7.15 19.16 5.19
N ILE A 238 -6.36 18.80 4.19
CA ILE A 238 -6.03 19.65 3.06
C ILE A 238 -6.65 19.01 1.81
N VAL A 239 -7.33 19.83 1.03
CA VAL A 239 -7.89 19.45 -0.26
C VAL A 239 -7.19 20.29 -1.32
N THR A 240 -6.58 19.62 -2.28
CA THR A 240 -5.95 20.24 -3.44
C THR A 240 -6.80 19.94 -4.66
N ASP A 241 -7.33 20.95 -5.27
CA ASP A 241 -8.16 20.88 -6.46
C ASP A 241 -7.25 21.07 -7.71
N MET A 242 -7.27 20.11 -8.63
CA MET A 242 -6.29 20.00 -9.72
C MET A 242 -6.54 20.93 -10.90
N LYS A 243 -7.78 21.41 -11.09
CA LYS A 243 -8.20 22.32 -12.18
C LYS A 243 -7.91 21.82 -13.60
N SER A 244 -7.65 20.54 -13.75
CA SER A 244 -7.52 19.84 -15.02
C SER A 244 -8.43 18.62 -15.00
N ALA A 245 -9.11 18.32 -16.09
CA ALA A 245 -9.85 17.07 -16.19
C ALA A 245 -8.93 15.89 -15.88
N GLY A 246 -9.45 14.91 -15.15
CA GLY A 246 -8.69 13.74 -14.74
C GLY A 246 -9.58 12.54 -14.47
N THR A 247 -8.98 11.37 -14.18
CA THR A 247 -9.71 10.18 -13.77
C THR A 247 -8.98 9.39 -12.70
N SER A 248 -9.74 8.92 -11.71
CA SER A 248 -9.28 7.95 -10.71
C SER A 248 -9.78 6.53 -11.00
N ASP A 249 -10.57 6.35 -12.05
CA ASP A 249 -11.18 5.07 -12.40
C ASP A 249 -10.12 4.04 -12.82
N GLY A 250 -10.17 2.87 -12.19
CA GLY A 250 -9.22 1.78 -12.48
C GLY A 250 -7.84 1.92 -11.81
N TYR A 251 -7.60 3.02 -11.09
CA TYR A 251 -6.34 3.24 -10.39
C TYR A 251 -6.43 2.97 -8.87
N TRP A 252 -5.30 2.73 -8.26
CA TRP A 252 -5.16 2.67 -6.79
C TRP A 252 -5.14 4.10 -6.21
N SER A 253 -6.29 4.77 -6.26
CA SER A 253 -6.44 6.20 -5.93
C SER A 253 -6.62 6.49 -4.43
N THR A 254 -6.65 5.45 -3.58
CA THR A 254 -6.86 5.56 -2.14
C THR A 254 -6.01 4.58 -1.35
N TYR A 255 -5.88 4.81 -0.04
CA TYR A 255 -5.21 3.87 0.86
C TYR A 255 -5.81 2.46 0.75
N ARG A 256 -4.95 1.47 0.46
CA ARG A 256 -5.32 0.05 0.28
C ARG A 256 -6.15 -0.24 -0.98
N GLY A 257 -6.09 0.63 -1.98
CA GLY A 257 -6.52 0.41 -3.36
C GLY A 257 -8.00 0.59 -3.65
N ASN A 258 -8.87 0.44 -2.67
CA ASN A 258 -10.30 0.54 -2.86
C ASN A 258 -11.05 0.92 -1.57
N ASP A 259 -12.34 1.26 -1.68
CA ASP A 259 -13.20 1.66 -0.56
C ASP A 259 -13.32 0.58 0.54
N LYS A 260 -13.22 -0.69 0.18
CA LYS A 260 -13.20 -1.81 1.13
C LYS A 260 -11.85 -1.97 1.81
N ARG A 261 -10.80 -1.31 1.30
CA ARG A 261 -9.42 -1.35 1.81
C ARG A 261 -8.86 -2.77 1.88
N THR A 262 -9.09 -3.56 0.84
CA THR A 262 -8.68 -4.97 0.78
C THR A 262 -7.17 -5.14 0.66
N GLY A 263 -6.46 -4.14 0.12
CA GLY A 263 -5.03 -4.23 -0.17
C GLY A 263 -4.72 -5.19 -1.30
N TYR A 264 -5.68 -5.39 -2.19
CA TYR A 264 -5.58 -6.22 -3.39
C TYR A 264 -5.56 -5.35 -4.64
N TYR A 265 -4.63 -5.67 -5.53
CA TYR A 265 -4.50 -5.11 -6.88
C TYR A 265 -4.60 -6.21 -7.91
N GLU A 266 -5.29 -5.94 -8.98
CA GLU A 266 -5.39 -6.80 -10.15
C GLU A 266 -5.15 -5.97 -11.41
N VAL A 267 -4.31 -6.48 -12.30
CA VAL A 267 -4.12 -5.87 -13.61
C VAL A 267 -5.44 -5.93 -14.40
N SER A 268 -5.83 -4.83 -15.01
CA SER A 268 -7.04 -4.78 -15.86
C SER A 268 -6.83 -5.63 -17.12
N GLU A 269 -7.84 -6.46 -17.47
CA GLU A 269 -7.83 -7.27 -18.69
C GLU A 269 -7.89 -6.40 -19.96
#